data_9715d9e86c4056765e149ee5f88d4589
#
_entry.id   9715d9e86c4056765e149ee5f88d4589
#
_cell.length_a   1.000
_cell.length_b   1.000
_cell.length_c   1.000
_cell.angle_alpha   90.00
_cell.angle_beta   90.00
_cell.angle_gamma   90.00
#
_symmetry.space_group_name_H-M   'P 1'
#
loop_
_entity.id
_entity.type
_entity.pdbx_description
1 polymer ?
#
loop_
_entity_poly.entity_id
_entity_poly.type
_entity_poly.pdbx_seq_one_letter_code
_entity_poly.pdbx_strand_id
1 'polypeptide(L)'
;LATSILSYIKTNETHSNWIICEGGDDKIYLDTILPENKEYRILPVGGCGNVVKLFNLLLNPLLIDKKERKEFKGKILCIIDTDETKMNYKFENLKDMPISLRRLQVFKSNNEEVIKLLDVAKQGTIYEKTEIEDCLDPQIYYNSIKTVILSSQDSNIIDLFNNFELNREKKFSKISGDDSLLLPNGNEAYRRKNELVSFLEKPEIKMLVAKEYSQESQSTNITHALAIEIIDYFEESMITVS
;
A
#
# COMPACT_ATOMS: atom_id res chain seq x y z
N LEU A 1 3.45 17.24 14.63
CA LEU A 1 2.67 16.50 13.65
C LEU A 1 1.57 15.67 14.32
N ALA A 2 1.88 14.73 15.23
CA ALA A 2 0.87 13.91 15.90
C ALA A 2 -0.22 14.76 16.59
N THR A 3 0.19 15.74 17.39
CA THR A 3 -0.73 16.67 18.07
C THR A 3 -1.60 17.42 17.07
N SER A 4 -1.04 17.85 15.94
CA SER A 4 -1.79 18.55 14.89
C SER A 4 -2.83 17.66 14.22
N ILE A 5 -2.50 16.38 13.96
CA ILE A 5 -3.43 15.40 13.42
C ILE A 5 -4.60 15.15 14.39
N LEU A 6 -4.29 14.88 15.67
CA LEU A 6 -5.31 14.66 16.70
C LEU A 6 -6.23 15.86 16.87
N SER A 7 -5.67 17.07 16.92
CA SER A 7 -6.44 18.31 16.99
C SER A 7 -7.34 18.48 15.77
N TYR A 8 -6.80 18.24 14.58
CA TYR A 8 -7.55 18.36 13.32
C TYR A 8 -8.78 17.45 13.29
N ILE A 9 -8.60 16.16 13.66
CA ILE A 9 -9.69 15.16 13.65
C ILE A 9 -10.80 15.51 14.64
N LYS A 10 -10.46 16.16 15.77
CA LYS A 10 -11.45 16.59 16.78
C LYS A 10 -12.26 17.79 16.31
N THR A 11 -11.63 18.72 15.63
CA THR A 11 -12.24 20.02 15.28
C THR A 11 -12.98 20.02 13.95
N ASN A 12 -12.65 19.10 13.04
CA ASN A 12 -13.25 19.04 11.71
C ASN A 12 -14.23 17.89 11.60
N GLU A 13 -15.41 18.17 11.06
CA GLU A 13 -16.45 17.17 10.79
C GLU A 13 -16.25 16.48 9.45
N THR A 14 -15.61 17.18 8.52
CA THR A 14 -15.23 16.67 7.20
C THR A 14 -13.76 16.33 7.15
N HIS A 15 -13.35 15.39 6.29
CA HIS A 15 -11.95 14.94 6.13
C HIS A 15 -11.28 14.48 7.43
N SER A 16 -12.05 13.87 8.31
CA SER A 16 -11.55 13.38 9.61
C SER A 16 -10.82 12.04 9.51
N ASN A 17 -10.94 11.35 8.39
CA ASN A 17 -10.25 10.07 8.14
C ASN A 17 -8.85 10.28 7.56
N TRP A 18 -7.89 9.53 8.09
CA TRP A 18 -6.49 9.62 7.68
C TRP A 18 -5.94 8.26 7.29
N ILE A 19 -5.15 8.26 6.21
CA ILE A 19 -4.32 7.13 5.82
C ILE A 19 -2.87 7.58 5.95
N ILE A 20 -2.07 6.85 6.71
CA ILE A 20 -0.64 7.09 6.90
C ILE A 20 0.10 5.95 6.21
N CYS A 21 0.95 6.27 5.24
CA CYS A 21 1.69 5.32 4.41
C CYS A 21 3.19 5.62 4.42
N GLU A 22 3.97 4.74 3.82
CA GLU A 22 5.42 4.82 3.87
C GLU A 22 5.99 5.87 2.93
N GLY A 23 5.65 5.82 1.65
CA GLY A 23 6.28 6.56 0.57
C GLY A 23 5.38 7.60 -0.12
N GLY A 24 6.03 8.49 -0.89
CA GLY A 24 5.32 9.44 -1.74
C GLY A 24 4.66 8.77 -2.96
N ASP A 25 5.22 7.69 -3.44
CA ASP A 25 4.69 6.78 -4.45
C ASP A 25 3.44 6.07 -3.95
N ASP A 26 3.44 5.54 -2.70
CA ASP A 26 2.25 4.97 -2.06
C ASP A 26 1.10 5.98 -2.06
N LYS A 27 1.42 7.24 -1.69
CA LYS A 27 0.41 8.30 -1.71
C LYS A 27 -0.21 8.47 -3.09
N ILE A 28 0.59 8.47 -4.15
CA ILE A 28 0.09 8.60 -5.53
C ILE A 28 -0.83 7.43 -5.88
N TYR A 29 -0.42 6.20 -5.56
CA TYR A 29 -1.26 5.02 -5.79
C TYR A 29 -2.58 5.10 -5.01
N LEU A 30 -2.52 5.43 -3.72
CA LEU A 30 -3.71 5.55 -2.87
C LEU A 30 -4.65 6.66 -3.34
N ASP A 31 -4.11 7.84 -3.70
CA ASP A 31 -4.90 8.94 -4.29
C ASP A 31 -5.58 8.51 -5.60
N THR A 32 -4.95 7.59 -6.36
CA THR A 32 -5.45 7.11 -7.65
C THR A 32 -6.56 6.07 -7.51
N ILE A 33 -6.38 5.10 -6.60
CA ILE A 33 -7.32 3.97 -6.47
C ILE A 33 -8.52 4.28 -5.59
N LEU A 34 -8.41 5.24 -4.67
CA LEU A 34 -9.51 5.62 -3.79
C LEU A 34 -10.47 6.58 -4.49
N PRO A 35 -11.78 6.47 -4.21
CA PRO A 35 -12.78 7.35 -4.81
C PRO A 35 -12.56 8.81 -4.43
N GLU A 36 -12.63 9.73 -5.39
CA GLU A 36 -12.45 11.18 -5.17
C GLU A 36 -13.47 11.78 -4.19
N ASN A 37 -14.68 11.19 -4.12
CA ASN A 37 -15.75 11.65 -3.24
C ASN A 37 -15.60 11.18 -1.78
N LYS A 38 -14.58 10.39 -1.46
CA LYS A 38 -14.29 9.95 -0.08
C LYS A 38 -13.31 10.93 0.57
N GLU A 39 -13.63 11.30 1.79
CA GLU A 39 -12.91 12.33 2.53
C GLU A 39 -11.71 11.75 3.31
N TYR A 40 -10.70 11.28 2.57
CA TYR A 40 -9.46 10.81 3.15
C TYR A 40 -8.33 11.82 3.03
N ARG A 41 -7.48 11.89 4.06
CA ARG A 41 -6.19 12.57 3.99
C ARG A 41 -5.08 11.54 3.98
N ILE A 42 -4.28 11.52 2.93
CA ILE A 42 -3.17 10.58 2.77
C ILE A 42 -1.86 11.27 3.10
N LEU A 43 -1.13 10.72 4.07
CA LEU A 43 0.12 11.28 4.61
C LEU A 43 1.27 10.27 4.47
N PRO A 44 2.19 10.48 3.54
CA PRO A 44 3.43 9.72 3.48
C PRO A 44 4.42 10.24 4.53
N VAL A 45 5.14 9.33 5.21
CA VAL A 45 6.02 9.71 6.34
C VAL A 45 7.48 9.27 6.19
N GLY A 46 7.86 8.66 5.08
CA GLY A 46 9.22 8.28 4.76
C GLY A 46 9.67 6.97 5.43
N GLY A 47 8.95 5.88 5.15
CA GLY A 47 9.29 4.51 5.50
C GLY A 47 8.59 3.95 6.73
N CYS A 48 8.55 2.60 6.81
CA CYS A 48 7.86 1.80 7.81
C CYS A 48 8.14 2.24 9.26
N GLY A 49 9.39 2.48 9.62
CA GLY A 49 9.78 2.91 10.97
C GLY A 49 9.12 4.22 11.39
N ASN A 50 8.92 5.16 10.46
CA ASN A 50 8.25 6.43 10.72
C ASN A 50 6.73 6.25 10.85
N VAL A 51 6.12 5.35 10.05
CA VAL A 51 4.70 4.99 10.20
C VAL A 51 4.44 4.45 11.58
N VAL A 52 5.23 3.48 12.04
CA VAL A 52 5.11 2.87 13.37
C VAL A 52 5.35 3.87 14.50
N LYS A 53 6.35 4.72 14.36
CA LYS A 53 6.62 5.78 15.35
C LYS A 53 5.46 6.75 15.46
N LEU A 54 4.90 7.20 14.32
CA LEU A 54 3.77 8.10 14.31
C LEU A 54 2.51 7.43 14.85
N PHE A 55 2.26 6.16 14.49
CA PHE A 55 1.17 5.36 15.06
C PHE A 55 1.23 5.35 16.59
N ASN A 56 2.39 5.06 17.19
CA ASN A 56 2.53 5.04 18.65
C ASN A 56 2.29 6.41 19.29
N LEU A 57 2.77 7.50 18.64
CA LEU A 57 2.55 8.86 19.13
C LEU A 57 1.06 9.28 19.07
N LEU A 58 0.31 8.77 18.12
CA LEU A 58 -1.12 9.00 17.96
C LEU A 58 -1.94 8.12 18.93
N LEU A 59 -1.52 6.88 19.13
CA LEU A 59 -2.21 5.90 19.96
C LEU A 59 -2.12 6.22 21.45
N ASN A 60 -0.93 6.63 21.93
CA ASN A 60 -0.69 6.80 23.38
C ASN A 60 -1.70 7.72 24.09
N PRO A 61 -2.03 8.93 23.60
CA PRO A 61 -3.06 9.77 24.21
C PRO A 61 -4.43 9.09 24.25
N LEU A 62 -4.79 8.35 23.20
CA LEU A 62 -6.08 7.66 23.10
C LEU A 62 -6.18 6.46 24.04
N LEU A 63 -5.05 5.84 24.42
CA LEU A 63 -5.02 4.77 25.43
C LEU A 63 -5.26 5.31 26.84
N ILE A 64 -4.69 6.47 27.15
CA ILE A 64 -4.70 7.05 28.49
C ILE A 64 -6.04 7.72 28.79
N ASP A 65 -6.60 8.45 27.84
CA ASP A 65 -7.79 9.27 28.06
C ASP A 65 -9.00 8.77 27.22
N LYS A 66 -9.98 8.18 27.92
CA LYS A 66 -11.24 7.75 27.31
C LYS A 66 -12.07 8.91 26.74
N LYS A 67 -11.92 10.13 27.30
CA LYS A 67 -12.62 11.31 26.78
C LYS A 67 -12.05 11.71 25.43
N GLU A 68 -10.73 11.69 25.29
CA GLU A 68 -10.03 11.92 24.03
C GLU A 68 -10.59 11.01 22.90
N ARG A 69 -10.79 9.71 23.20
CA ARG A 69 -11.37 8.75 22.23
C ARG A 69 -12.79 9.10 21.81
N LYS A 70 -13.63 9.57 22.74
CA LYS A 70 -15.03 9.92 22.45
C LYS A 70 -15.15 11.17 21.59
N GLU A 71 -14.17 12.06 21.66
CA GLU A 71 -14.11 13.28 20.84
C GLU A 71 -13.60 13.03 19.41
N PHE A 72 -13.12 11.82 19.16
CA PHE A 72 -12.55 11.45 17.84
C PHE A 72 -13.67 11.21 16.84
N LYS A 73 -13.73 12.03 15.79
CA LYS A 73 -14.82 12.01 14.79
C LYS A 73 -14.48 11.17 13.55
N GLY A 74 -13.25 10.71 13.40
CA GLY A 74 -12.79 9.91 12.26
C GLY A 74 -11.94 8.74 12.66
N LYS A 75 -11.34 8.08 11.69
CA LYS A 75 -10.42 6.96 11.90
C LYS A 75 -9.06 7.24 11.29
N ILE A 76 -8.04 6.59 11.81
CA ILE A 76 -6.68 6.61 11.26
C ILE A 76 -6.29 5.19 10.90
N LEU A 77 -5.96 4.98 9.64
CA LEU A 77 -5.37 3.76 9.12
C LEU A 77 -3.89 3.99 8.82
N CYS A 78 -3.02 3.31 9.55
CA CYS A 78 -1.60 3.26 9.24
C CYS A 78 -1.33 1.99 8.42
N ILE A 79 -0.80 2.13 7.23
CA ILE A 79 -0.49 1.02 6.32
C ILE A 79 1.03 0.90 6.22
N ILE A 80 1.51 -0.33 6.35
CA ILE A 80 2.91 -0.69 6.11
C ILE A 80 2.97 -1.85 5.13
N ASP A 81 4.04 -1.88 4.38
CA ASP A 81 4.40 -3.01 3.54
C ASP A 81 4.72 -4.24 4.38
N THR A 82 4.65 -5.41 3.79
CA THR A 82 5.06 -6.65 4.44
C THR A 82 6.45 -7.02 3.96
N ASP A 83 7.43 -6.83 4.84
CA ASP A 83 8.78 -7.31 4.65
C ASP A 83 8.92 -8.78 5.07
N GLU A 84 9.91 -9.48 4.51
CA GLU A 84 10.27 -10.84 4.91
C GLU A 84 10.77 -10.91 6.36
N THR A 85 11.26 -9.80 6.90
CA THR A 85 11.76 -9.71 8.26
C THR A 85 10.61 -9.65 9.26
N LYS A 86 10.66 -10.53 10.27
CA LYS A 86 9.68 -10.53 11.35
C LYS A 86 9.73 -9.22 12.12
N MET A 87 8.79 -8.35 11.89
CA MET A 87 8.57 -7.20 12.77
C MET A 87 7.85 -7.68 14.04
N ASN A 88 8.56 -7.71 15.16
CA ASN A 88 7.99 -8.05 16.46
C ASN A 88 7.31 -6.82 17.07
N TYR A 89 6.09 -6.52 16.62
CA TYR A 89 5.26 -5.54 17.31
C TYR A 89 4.43 -6.26 18.39
N LYS A 90 4.63 -5.85 19.63
CA LYS A 90 3.77 -6.26 20.75
C LYS A 90 2.64 -5.22 20.85
N PHE A 91 1.58 -5.42 20.11
CA PHE A 91 0.35 -4.63 20.31
C PHE A 91 -0.71 -5.51 20.94
N GLU A 92 -1.36 -4.98 21.96
CA GLU A 92 -2.59 -5.56 22.50
C GLU A 92 -3.74 -5.35 21.50
N ASN A 93 -4.76 -6.18 21.60
CA ASN A 93 -5.93 -6.09 20.74
C ASN A 93 -6.65 -4.75 20.94
N LEU A 94 -6.58 -3.89 19.94
CA LEU A 94 -7.07 -2.50 20.01
C LEU A 94 -8.41 -2.34 19.27
N LYS A 95 -9.32 -3.30 19.35
CA LYS A 95 -10.57 -3.32 18.57
C LYS A 95 -11.40 -2.03 18.67
N ASP A 96 -11.35 -1.36 19.83
CA ASP A 96 -12.17 -0.18 20.08
C ASP A 96 -11.43 1.16 19.84
N MET A 97 -10.26 1.11 19.20
CA MET A 97 -9.49 2.31 18.92
C MET A 97 -9.80 2.88 17.54
N PRO A 98 -9.90 4.20 17.41
CA PRO A 98 -10.10 4.85 16.10
C PRO A 98 -8.83 4.89 15.25
N ILE A 99 -7.79 4.17 15.66
CA ILE A 99 -6.52 4.07 14.96
C ILE A 99 -6.10 2.60 14.86
N SER A 100 -5.62 2.20 13.69
CA SER A 100 -5.11 0.86 13.43
C SER A 100 -3.81 0.90 12.65
N LEU A 101 -2.91 -0.04 12.95
CA LEU A 101 -1.73 -0.32 12.16
C LEU A 101 -1.93 -1.66 11.45
N ARG A 102 -1.91 -1.62 10.13
CA ARG A 102 -2.15 -2.78 9.27
C ARG A 102 -0.99 -2.99 8.32
N ARG A 103 -0.75 -4.24 7.96
CA ARG A 103 0.19 -4.60 6.90
C ARG A 103 -0.56 -5.06 5.67
N LEU A 104 -0.03 -4.72 4.51
CA LEU A 104 -0.49 -5.25 3.24
C LEU A 104 -0.08 -6.71 3.08
N GLN A 105 -0.97 -7.53 2.55
CA GLN A 105 -0.65 -8.89 2.18
C GLN A 105 -1.44 -9.31 0.95
N VAL A 106 -0.71 -9.75 -0.08
CA VAL A 106 -1.25 -10.55 -1.18
C VAL A 106 -0.96 -12.00 -0.87
N PHE A 107 -1.96 -12.86 -0.88
CA PHE A 107 -1.80 -14.30 -0.67
C PHE A 107 -2.81 -15.10 -1.50
N LYS A 108 -2.52 -16.39 -1.69
CA LYS A 108 -3.44 -17.28 -2.40
C LYS A 108 -4.44 -17.89 -1.41
N SER A 109 -5.73 -17.70 -1.71
CA SER A 109 -6.84 -18.34 -0.99
C SER A 109 -7.73 -19.06 -2.00
N ASN A 110 -7.92 -20.37 -1.85
CA ASN A 110 -8.71 -21.20 -2.77
C ASN A 110 -8.27 -21.07 -4.25
N ASN A 111 -6.97 -21.04 -4.50
CA ASN A 111 -6.35 -20.79 -5.81
C ASN A 111 -6.59 -19.39 -6.41
N GLU A 112 -7.11 -18.45 -5.63
CA GLU A 112 -7.24 -17.06 -6.03
C GLU A 112 -6.29 -16.18 -5.24
N GLU A 113 -5.69 -15.18 -5.92
CA GLU A 113 -4.95 -14.12 -5.25
C GLU A 113 -5.94 -13.15 -4.61
N VAL A 114 -5.71 -12.84 -3.34
CA VAL A 114 -6.51 -11.89 -2.56
C VAL A 114 -5.62 -10.91 -1.81
N ILE A 115 -6.08 -9.67 -1.68
CA ILE A 115 -5.44 -8.63 -0.88
C ILE A 115 -6.14 -8.56 0.47
N LYS A 116 -5.36 -8.38 1.54
CA LYS A 116 -5.88 -8.10 2.89
C LYS A 116 -5.01 -7.12 3.64
N LEU A 117 -5.66 -6.30 4.45
CA LEU A 117 -5.04 -5.49 5.48
C LEU A 117 -5.03 -6.28 6.78
N LEU A 118 -3.90 -6.91 7.10
CA LEU A 118 -3.76 -7.79 8.26
C LEU A 118 -3.28 -7.04 9.50
N ASP A 119 -3.73 -7.51 10.66
CA ASP A 119 -3.20 -7.04 11.94
C ASP A 119 -1.70 -7.35 12.06
N VAL A 120 -0.92 -6.36 12.45
CA VAL A 120 0.53 -6.48 12.62
C VAL A 120 0.89 -7.42 13.79
N ALA A 121 -0.01 -7.56 14.77
CA ALA A 121 0.20 -8.33 16.01
C ALA A 121 0.18 -9.86 15.84
N LYS A 122 -0.17 -10.41 14.69
CA LYS A 122 -0.16 -11.87 14.50
C LYS A 122 1.26 -12.41 14.49
N GLN A 123 1.71 -12.92 15.65
CA GLN A 123 3.01 -13.58 15.80
C GLN A 123 3.02 -14.95 15.11
N GLY A 124 4.16 -15.31 14.54
CA GLY A 124 4.46 -16.68 14.08
C GLY A 124 4.08 -17.02 12.65
N THR A 125 3.44 -16.15 11.91
CA THR A 125 3.16 -16.37 10.48
C THR A 125 4.31 -15.82 9.63
N ILE A 126 4.80 -16.61 8.69
CA ILE A 126 5.70 -16.13 7.64
C ILE A 126 4.81 -15.51 6.58
N TYR A 127 5.05 -14.23 6.29
CA TYR A 127 4.35 -13.50 5.26
C TYR A 127 5.24 -13.38 4.03
N GLU A 128 4.66 -13.47 2.85
CA GLU A 128 5.37 -13.13 1.62
C GLU A 128 5.55 -11.60 1.55
N LYS A 129 6.71 -11.15 1.06
CA LYS A 129 6.95 -9.73 0.79
C LYS A 129 5.80 -9.19 -0.08
N THR A 130 5.20 -8.10 0.36
CA THR A 130 4.12 -7.41 -0.34
C THR A 130 4.28 -5.92 -0.15
N GLU A 131 4.46 -5.21 -1.23
CA GLU A 131 4.47 -3.74 -1.30
C GLU A 131 3.15 -3.24 -1.89
N ILE A 132 2.87 -1.95 -1.80
CA ILE A 132 1.63 -1.39 -2.33
C ILE A 132 1.53 -1.61 -3.85
N GLU A 133 2.66 -1.56 -4.55
CA GLU A 133 2.76 -1.82 -5.98
C GLU A 133 2.29 -3.22 -6.36
N ASP A 134 2.45 -4.18 -5.46
CA ASP A 134 2.00 -5.57 -5.69
C ASP A 134 0.47 -5.70 -5.68
N CYS A 135 -0.24 -4.67 -5.23
CA CYS A 135 -1.69 -4.66 -5.02
C CYS A 135 -2.48 -3.95 -6.14
N LEU A 136 -1.82 -3.54 -7.20
CA LEU A 136 -2.41 -2.71 -8.26
C LEU A 136 -3.01 -3.54 -9.40
N ASP A 137 -3.67 -2.86 -10.35
CA ASP A 137 -4.11 -3.50 -11.59
C ASP A 137 -2.90 -3.92 -12.44
N PRO A 138 -2.79 -5.19 -12.82
CA PRO A 138 -1.60 -5.72 -13.48
C PRO A 138 -1.38 -5.14 -14.88
N GLN A 139 -2.45 -4.86 -15.63
CA GLN A 139 -2.32 -4.32 -16.99
C GLN A 139 -1.87 -2.87 -16.97
N ILE A 140 -2.49 -2.04 -16.12
CA ILE A 140 -2.13 -0.63 -15.98
C ILE A 140 -0.69 -0.52 -15.46
N TYR A 141 -0.35 -1.30 -14.44
CA TYR A 141 0.99 -1.27 -13.86
C TYR A 141 2.08 -1.71 -14.86
N TYR A 142 1.83 -2.77 -15.65
CA TYR A 142 2.73 -3.19 -16.72
C TYR A 142 2.93 -2.10 -17.77
N ASN A 143 1.86 -1.45 -18.21
CA ASN A 143 1.94 -0.37 -19.18
C ASN A 143 2.73 0.82 -18.64
N SER A 144 2.52 1.17 -17.37
CA SER A 144 3.25 2.25 -16.67
C SER A 144 4.75 1.95 -16.59
N ILE A 145 5.12 0.73 -16.22
CA ILE A 145 6.52 0.25 -16.25
C ILE A 145 7.08 0.41 -17.66
N LYS A 146 6.37 -0.07 -18.67
CA LYS A 146 6.79 0.00 -20.06
C LYS A 146 7.05 1.43 -20.52
N THR A 147 6.15 2.36 -20.21
CA THR A 147 6.30 3.78 -20.56
C THR A 147 7.54 4.38 -19.90
N VAL A 148 7.75 4.13 -18.60
CA VAL A 148 8.91 4.64 -17.87
C VAL A 148 10.22 4.07 -18.41
N ILE A 149 10.29 2.76 -18.67
CA ILE A 149 11.50 2.12 -19.23
C ILE A 149 11.82 2.67 -20.61
N LEU A 150 10.84 2.77 -21.50
CA LEU A 150 11.07 3.29 -22.86
C LEU A 150 11.51 4.77 -22.84
N SER A 151 11.13 5.53 -21.82
CA SER A 151 11.52 6.93 -21.64
C SER A 151 12.89 7.09 -20.95
N SER A 152 13.45 6.04 -20.36
CA SER A 152 14.66 6.11 -19.52
C SER A 152 15.96 6.39 -20.26
N GLN A 153 15.99 6.24 -21.60
CA GLN A 153 17.19 6.33 -22.44
C GLN A 153 18.30 5.29 -22.08
N ASP A 154 18.03 4.35 -21.19
CA ASP A 154 18.92 3.24 -20.87
C ASP A 154 18.68 2.08 -21.84
N SER A 155 19.49 2.02 -22.90
CA SER A 155 19.33 1.00 -23.94
C SER A 155 19.44 -0.43 -23.38
N ASN A 156 20.28 -0.66 -22.34
CA ASN A 156 20.42 -2.00 -21.75
C ASN A 156 19.17 -2.45 -21.02
N ILE A 157 18.51 -1.54 -20.29
CA ILE A 157 17.25 -1.83 -19.59
C ILE A 157 16.10 -1.97 -20.60
N ILE A 158 16.06 -1.13 -21.65
CA ILE A 158 15.07 -1.25 -22.73
C ILE A 158 15.18 -2.60 -23.43
N ASP A 159 16.40 -2.99 -23.82
CA ASP A 159 16.66 -4.27 -24.49
C ASP A 159 16.33 -5.45 -23.57
N LEU A 160 16.65 -5.33 -22.27
CA LEU A 160 16.30 -6.33 -21.28
C LEU A 160 14.78 -6.46 -21.15
N PHE A 161 14.07 -5.35 -20.98
CA PHE A 161 12.61 -5.35 -20.80
C PHE A 161 11.87 -5.92 -22.02
N ASN A 162 12.37 -5.70 -23.24
CA ASN A 162 11.81 -6.26 -24.47
C ASN A 162 11.79 -7.81 -24.48
N ASN A 163 12.52 -8.45 -23.58
CA ASN A 163 12.51 -9.89 -23.38
C ASN A 163 11.58 -10.34 -22.24
N PHE A 164 10.66 -9.48 -21.80
CA PHE A 164 9.63 -9.80 -20.81
C PHE A 164 8.23 -9.54 -21.37
N GLU A 165 7.32 -10.41 -21.03
CA GLU A 165 5.91 -10.30 -21.40
C GLU A 165 5.04 -10.16 -20.15
N LEU A 166 3.86 -9.57 -20.32
CA LEU A 166 2.85 -9.49 -19.27
C LEU A 166 2.28 -10.88 -18.97
N ASN A 167 2.34 -11.29 -17.70
CA ASN A 167 1.62 -12.45 -17.22
C ASN A 167 0.13 -12.12 -17.06
N ARG A 168 -0.69 -12.50 -18.05
CA ARG A 168 -2.13 -12.21 -18.08
C ARG A 168 -2.95 -13.02 -17.08
N GLU A 169 -2.34 -14.03 -16.44
CA GLU A 169 -3.01 -14.83 -15.41
C GLU A 169 -2.97 -14.17 -14.03
N LYS A 170 -2.15 -13.13 -13.88
CA LYS A 170 -2.04 -12.39 -12.62
C LYS A 170 -3.26 -11.49 -12.39
N LYS A 171 -3.77 -11.53 -11.16
CA LYS A 171 -4.79 -10.58 -10.69
C LYS A 171 -4.18 -9.28 -10.15
N PHE A 172 -2.93 -9.34 -9.73
CA PHE A 172 -2.20 -8.23 -9.11
C PHE A 172 -0.80 -8.05 -9.71
N SER A 173 -0.19 -6.94 -9.42
CA SER A 173 0.98 -6.41 -10.12
C SER A 173 2.33 -6.83 -9.54
N LYS A 174 2.39 -7.90 -8.73
CA LYS A 174 3.64 -8.37 -8.13
C LYS A 174 4.72 -8.69 -9.18
N ILE A 175 5.86 -8.01 -9.10
CA ILE A 175 6.98 -8.18 -10.06
C ILE A 175 8.08 -9.11 -9.54
N SER A 176 8.19 -9.33 -8.24
CA SER A 176 9.18 -10.18 -7.60
C SER A 176 8.75 -11.66 -7.54
N GLY A 177 9.72 -12.57 -7.41
CA GLY A 177 9.46 -14.00 -7.27
C GLY A 177 9.23 -14.73 -8.60
N ASP A 178 9.00 -16.05 -8.52
CA ASP A 178 8.82 -16.90 -9.70
C ASP A 178 7.46 -16.70 -10.37
N ASP A 179 6.41 -16.51 -9.57
CA ASP A 179 5.05 -16.23 -10.03
C ASP A 179 4.83 -14.71 -10.12
N SER A 180 5.46 -14.05 -11.09
CA SER A 180 5.44 -12.61 -11.19
C SER A 180 4.67 -12.09 -12.40
N LEU A 181 4.38 -10.78 -12.38
CA LEU A 181 3.77 -10.03 -13.47
C LEU A 181 4.59 -10.08 -14.76
N LEU A 182 5.92 -10.10 -14.61
CA LEU A 182 6.86 -10.08 -15.73
C LEU A 182 7.37 -11.50 -16.05
N LEU A 183 6.90 -12.07 -17.13
CA LEU A 183 7.35 -13.37 -17.63
C LEU A 183 8.59 -13.21 -18.51
N PRO A 184 9.74 -13.82 -18.14
CA PRO A 184 10.93 -13.76 -18.94
C PRO A 184 10.80 -14.65 -20.20
N ASN A 185 11.14 -14.11 -21.35
CA ASN A 185 11.21 -14.84 -22.61
C ASN A 185 12.64 -15.37 -22.82
N GLY A 186 12.86 -16.60 -22.41
CA GLY A 186 14.14 -17.29 -22.55
C GLY A 186 15.06 -17.23 -21.32
N ASN A 187 16.08 -18.07 -21.34
CA ASN A 187 16.97 -18.29 -20.17
C ASN A 187 17.80 -17.06 -19.78
N GLU A 188 18.14 -16.20 -20.73
CA GLU A 188 18.94 -15.01 -20.43
C GLU A 188 18.08 -13.96 -19.70
N ALA A 189 16.86 -13.70 -20.16
CA ALA A 189 15.92 -12.83 -19.48
C ALA A 189 15.64 -13.33 -18.05
N TYR A 190 15.46 -14.63 -17.87
CA TYR A 190 15.28 -15.23 -16.54
C TYR A 190 16.47 -14.94 -15.60
N ARG A 191 17.71 -15.11 -16.08
CA ARG A 191 18.91 -14.84 -15.28
C ARG A 191 19.07 -13.37 -14.90
N ARG A 192 18.64 -12.47 -15.78
CA ARG A 192 18.75 -11.01 -15.60
C ARG A 192 17.50 -10.37 -15.00
N LYS A 193 16.50 -11.14 -14.61
CA LYS A 193 15.26 -10.62 -14.02
C LYS A 193 15.51 -9.70 -12.83
N ASN A 194 16.44 -10.11 -11.94
CA ASN A 194 16.78 -9.30 -10.77
C ASN A 194 17.40 -7.94 -11.14
N GLU A 195 18.08 -7.83 -12.27
CA GLU A 195 18.60 -6.54 -12.76
C GLU A 195 17.45 -5.59 -13.11
N LEU A 196 16.43 -6.10 -13.80
CA LEU A 196 15.22 -5.33 -14.12
C LEU A 196 14.44 -4.94 -12.85
N VAL A 197 14.24 -5.88 -11.93
CA VAL A 197 13.57 -5.61 -10.64
C VAL A 197 14.34 -4.55 -9.87
N SER A 198 15.66 -4.68 -9.74
CA SER A 198 16.49 -3.68 -9.05
C SER A 198 16.46 -2.30 -9.71
N PHE A 199 16.28 -2.23 -11.03
CA PHE A 199 16.06 -0.94 -11.71
C PHE A 199 14.73 -0.33 -11.31
N LEU A 200 13.65 -1.13 -11.29
CA LEU A 200 12.29 -0.68 -10.95
C LEU A 200 12.17 -0.29 -9.46
N GLU A 201 12.96 -0.89 -8.58
CA GLU A 201 12.98 -0.58 -7.14
C GLU A 201 13.72 0.73 -6.79
N LYS A 202 14.37 1.40 -7.74
CA LYS A 202 14.99 2.71 -7.48
C LYS A 202 13.91 3.75 -7.13
N PRO A 203 14.09 4.56 -6.07
CA PRO A 203 13.07 5.50 -5.61
C PRO A 203 12.58 6.46 -6.68
N GLU A 204 13.48 6.95 -7.53
CA GLU A 204 13.13 7.83 -8.65
C GLU A 204 12.30 7.13 -9.72
N ILE A 205 12.54 5.83 -9.96
CA ILE A 205 11.79 5.03 -10.93
C ILE A 205 10.42 4.66 -10.36
N LYS A 206 10.33 4.22 -9.10
CA LYS A 206 9.06 3.96 -8.40
C LYS A 206 8.14 5.19 -8.49
N MET A 207 8.67 6.38 -8.23
CA MET A 207 7.92 7.63 -8.31
C MET A 207 7.44 7.93 -9.75
N LEU A 208 8.25 7.64 -10.77
CA LEU A 208 7.83 7.81 -12.17
C LEU A 208 6.74 6.81 -12.55
N VAL A 209 6.88 5.54 -12.19
CA VAL A 209 5.88 4.50 -12.44
C VAL A 209 4.55 4.85 -11.74
N ALA A 210 4.59 5.34 -10.50
CA ALA A 210 3.38 5.77 -9.79
C ALA A 210 2.64 6.90 -10.51
N LYS A 211 3.37 7.89 -11.04
CA LYS A 211 2.78 8.99 -11.83
C LYS A 211 2.15 8.50 -13.13
N GLU A 212 2.85 7.64 -13.87
CA GLU A 212 2.30 7.05 -15.11
C GLU A 212 1.07 6.19 -14.82
N TYR A 213 1.10 5.39 -13.73
CA TYR A 213 -0.05 4.60 -13.28
C TYR A 213 -1.27 5.49 -13.00
N SER A 214 -1.05 6.61 -12.32
CA SER A 214 -2.12 7.56 -12.03
C SER A 214 -2.74 8.15 -13.30
N GLN A 215 -1.94 8.50 -14.29
CA GLN A 215 -2.41 9.05 -15.57
C GLN A 215 -3.21 8.02 -16.37
N GLU A 216 -2.71 6.80 -16.47
CA GLU A 216 -3.34 5.72 -17.22
C GLU A 216 -4.63 5.24 -16.54
N SER A 217 -4.63 5.14 -15.22
CA SER A 217 -5.80 4.70 -14.44
C SER A 217 -7.00 5.64 -14.57
N GLN A 218 -6.79 6.94 -14.73
CA GLN A 218 -7.88 7.92 -14.91
C GLN A 218 -8.76 7.63 -16.14
N SER A 219 -8.24 6.91 -17.12
CA SER A 219 -8.98 6.51 -18.33
C SER A 219 -9.82 5.24 -18.15
N THR A 220 -9.75 4.59 -16.99
CA THR A 220 -10.35 3.27 -16.75
C THR A 220 -11.28 3.30 -15.53
N ASN A 221 -12.44 2.61 -15.65
CA ASN A 221 -13.36 2.42 -14.52
C ASN A 221 -13.07 1.08 -13.82
N ILE A 222 -11.92 1.00 -13.13
CA ILE A 222 -11.53 -0.22 -12.43
C ILE A 222 -11.82 -0.08 -10.94
N THR A 223 -12.44 -1.12 -10.37
CA THR A 223 -12.60 -1.23 -8.91
C THR A 223 -11.39 -1.97 -8.34
N HIS A 224 -10.58 -1.27 -7.58
CA HIS A 224 -9.36 -1.81 -7.00
C HIS A 224 -9.65 -2.58 -5.69
N ALA A 225 -9.17 -3.81 -5.59
CA ALA A 225 -9.37 -4.65 -4.39
C ALA A 225 -8.77 -4.02 -3.12
N LEU A 226 -7.61 -3.36 -3.22
CA LEU A 226 -7.03 -2.62 -2.10
C LEU A 226 -7.92 -1.45 -1.65
N ALA A 227 -8.55 -0.75 -2.59
CA ALA A 227 -9.48 0.32 -2.25
C ALA A 227 -10.68 -0.20 -1.46
N ILE A 228 -11.21 -1.38 -1.81
CA ILE A 228 -12.30 -2.03 -1.07
C ILE A 228 -11.88 -2.32 0.37
N GLU A 229 -10.72 -2.95 0.59
CA GLU A 229 -10.20 -3.24 1.93
C GLU A 229 -10.03 -1.98 2.79
N ILE A 230 -9.58 -0.88 2.18
CA ILE A 230 -9.43 0.41 2.86
C ILE A 230 -10.80 1.02 3.18
N ILE A 231 -11.73 1.00 2.24
CA ILE A 231 -13.09 1.53 2.42
C ILE A 231 -13.81 0.76 3.53
N ASP A 232 -13.76 -0.57 3.49
CA ASP A 232 -14.37 -1.45 4.49
C ASP A 232 -13.86 -1.11 5.90
N TYR A 233 -12.54 -0.88 6.07
CA TYR A 233 -11.98 -0.46 7.35
C TYR A 233 -12.62 0.85 7.87
N PHE A 234 -12.84 1.83 7.00
CA PHE A 234 -13.43 3.11 7.42
C PHE A 234 -14.94 3.00 7.64
N GLU A 235 -15.63 2.12 6.92
CA GLU A 235 -17.08 1.90 7.04
C GLU A 235 -17.47 0.95 8.19
N GLU A 236 -16.56 0.10 8.68
CA GLU A 236 -16.76 -0.68 9.89
C GLU A 236 -17.18 0.23 11.04
N SER A 237 -18.37 0.01 11.59
CA SER A 237 -18.89 0.79 12.74
C SER A 237 -17.91 0.65 13.92
N MET A 238 -17.51 1.76 14.52
CA MET A 238 -16.93 1.72 15.86
C MET A 238 -18.02 1.18 16.79
N ILE A 239 -17.87 -0.05 17.27
CA ILE A 239 -18.80 -0.62 18.25
C ILE A 239 -18.74 0.27 19.48
N THR A 240 -19.72 1.13 19.63
CA THR A 240 -19.93 1.89 20.86
C THR A 240 -20.30 0.90 21.94
N VAL A 241 -19.32 0.46 22.72
CA VAL A 241 -19.57 -0.23 23.98
C VAL A 241 -20.20 0.79 24.90
N SER A 242 -21.53 0.67 25.05
CA SER A 242 -22.35 1.44 26.00
C SER A 242 -21.98 1.13 27.44
#